data_27a179ff3cf1252401c3f2fb2f2ee5b0
#
_entry.id   27a179ff3cf1252401c3f2fb2f2ee5b0
#
_cell.length_a   1.000
_cell.length_b   1.000
_cell.length_c   1.000
_cell.angle_alpha   90.00
_cell.angle_beta   90.00
_cell.angle_gamma   90.00
#
_symmetry.space_group_name_H-M   'P 1'
#
loop_
_entity.id
_entity.type
_entity.pdbx_description
1 polymer ?
#
loop_
_entity_poly.entity_id
_entity_poly.type
_entity_poly.pdbx_seq_one_letter_code
_entity_poly.pdbx_strand_id
1 'polypeptide(L)'
;MNQSLFIKELIKNKLFINRTNFTLKKQTKYTQTVNSGYQVISSDAFSNISDMVYSRYVEKNFIQKKQFENYEILSERGNFYLVKIKNFTLSDGSIIYSNTEALDFLFEDLKQAEHFKNLILITHESDLPITQKVFSGKPSCISKWFGINIFYENENLIPIPIGVPGKFTEFYGKDYKYEETLVNNKLNKIYINFRDNTNNKERSGLKSYFEKKDWAVVDNDKIDPDEYQKNLKKYTYNLCPIGNGFDTYRIWETLVAGSIPVTKKHPAFNSFEKFPIIFLENLKFDNLESLELHSKSFNLSNLNFLDIEYWKKIII
;
A
#
# COMPACT_ATOMS: atom_id res chain seq x y z
N MET A 1 -1.24 -17.38 -18.00
CA MET A 1 0.01 -18.06 -17.62
C MET A 1 -0.14 -18.50 -16.17
N ASN A 2 -0.03 -19.79 -15.88
CA ASN A 2 -0.50 -20.40 -14.64
C ASN A 2 0.42 -20.02 -13.46
N GLN A 3 -0.08 -19.37 -12.41
CA GLN A 3 0.68 -18.97 -11.20
C GLN A 3 1.47 -20.14 -10.59
N SER A 4 0.97 -21.37 -10.70
CA SER A 4 1.61 -22.60 -10.22
C SER A 4 2.92 -22.94 -10.96
N LEU A 5 3.09 -22.51 -12.22
CA LEU A 5 4.32 -22.73 -12.98
C LEU A 5 5.42 -21.72 -12.59
N PHE A 6 5.05 -20.49 -12.31
CA PHE A 6 6.00 -19.44 -11.89
C PHE A 6 6.63 -19.77 -10.53
N ILE A 7 5.81 -20.25 -9.58
CA ILE A 7 6.29 -20.69 -8.25
C ILE A 7 7.17 -21.94 -8.36
N LYS A 8 6.86 -22.87 -9.27
CA LYS A 8 7.66 -24.09 -9.47
C LYS A 8 9.02 -23.83 -10.14
N GLU A 9 9.15 -22.82 -10.99
CA GLU A 9 10.44 -22.41 -11.56
C GLU A 9 11.33 -21.72 -10.53
N LEU A 10 10.79 -20.93 -9.61
CA LEU A 10 11.52 -20.32 -8.50
C LEU A 10 12.10 -21.37 -7.52
N ILE A 11 11.41 -22.48 -7.33
CA ILE A 11 11.86 -23.56 -6.42
C ILE A 11 13.04 -24.37 -7.02
N LYS A 12 13.19 -24.41 -8.34
CA LYS A 12 14.25 -25.20 -9.00
C LYS A 12 15.66 -24.60 -8.90
N ASN A 13 15.80 -23.31 -8.57
CA ASN A 13 17.10 -22.63 -8.47
C ASN A 13 17.63 -22.54 -7.03
N LYS A 14 17.47 -23.60 -6.23
CA LYS A 14 18.02 -23.68 -4.87
C LYS A 14 19.55 -23.78 -4.91
N LEU A 15 20.24 -22.72 -4.54
CA LEU A 15 21.61 -22.76 -4.04
C LEU A 15 21.56 -23.01 -2.52
N PHE A 16 22.05 -24.17 -2.10
CA PHE A 16 22.23 -24.54 -0.69
C PHE A 16 23.37 -23.74 -0.07
N ILE A 17 23.10 -22.98 0.99
CA ILE A 17 24.15 -22.41 1.86
C ILE A 17 23.87 -22.81 3.31
N ASN A 18 24.93 -23.31 3.97
CA ASN A 18 24.94 -23.87 5.32
C ASN A 18 24.47 -22.88 6.40
N ARG A 19 23.68 -23.38 7.34
CA ARG A 19 23.17 -22.68 8.51
C ARG A 19 24.28 -22.56 9.57
N THR A 20 24.59 -21.34 9.98
CA THR A 20 25.29 -21.06 11.25
C THR A 20 24.52 -19.99 12.01
N ASN A 21 24.26 -20.27 13.30
CA ASN A 21 23.52 -19.43 14.23
C ASN A 21 24.27 -18.13 14.53
N PHE A 22 23.64 -16.99 14.32
CA PHE A 22 24.09 -15.69 14.81
C PHE A 22 22.96 -14.91 15.47
N THR A 23 23.22 -14.42 16.68
CA THR A 23 22.35 -13.52 17.45
C THR A 23 22.46 -12.10 16.87
N LEU A 24 21.37 -11.54 16.34
CA LEU A 24 21.36 -10.19 15.77
C LEU A 24 21.17 -9.14 16.87
N LYS A 25 22.16 -8.24 17.00
CA LYS A 25 21.96 -6.92 17.62
C LYS A 25 20.95 -6.14 16.79
N LYS A 26 20.09 -5.32 17.47
CA LYS A 26 19.08 -4.43 16.87
C LYS A 26 19.53 -3.93 15.50
N GLN A 27 18.74 -4.26 14.47
CA GLN A 27 18.97 -3.71 13.15
C GLN A 27 18.97 -2.20 13.24
N THR A 28 19.98 -1.58 12.66
CA THR A 28 19.99 -0.14 12.40
C THR A 28 18.75 0.18 11.59
N LYS A 29 17.80 0.83 12.25
CA LYS A 29 16.64 1.42 11.58
C LYS A 29 17.19 2.25 10.43
N TYR A 30 16.69 2.01 9.22
CA TYR A 30 16.81 2.94 8.13
C TYR A 30 15.88 4.12 8.48
N THR A 31 16.28 4.87 9.47
CA THR A 31 15.64 6.10 9.89
C THR A 31 16.39 7.24 9.21
N GLN A 32 15.87 7.72 8.10
CA GLN A 32 15.83 9.17 8.03
C GLN A 32 14.92 9.58 9.19
N THR A 33 15.52 10.05 10.27
CA THR A 33 14.83 10.65 11.38
C THR A 33 14.09 11.89 10.87
N VAL A 34 12.84 11.70 10.51
CA VAL A 34 11.89 12.78 10.35
C VAL A 34 11.50 13.19 11.77
N ASN A 35 12.08 14.25 12.27
CA ASN A 35 11.77 14.89 13.56
C ASN A 35 10.44 15.68 13.47
N SER A 36 9.40 15.14 12.84
CA SER A 36 8.04 15.67 12.93
C SER A 36 7.17 14.56 13.47
N GLY A 37 6.37 14.86 14.49
CA GLY A 37 5.45 13.90 15.11
C GLY A 37 4.33 13.39 14.19
N TYR A 38 4.40 13.64 12.89
CA TYR A 38 3.46 13.21 11.87
C TYR A 38 4.18 12.45 10.76
N GLN A 39 3.79 11.21 10.51
CA GLN A 39 4.32 10.38 9.44
C GLN A 39 3.19 9.86 8.56
N VAL A 40 3.11 10.35 7.31
CA VAL A 40 2.11 9.89 6.33
C VAL A 40 2.23 8.39 6.11
N ILE A 41 1.06 7.72 6.05
CA ILE A 41 0.98 6.30 5.75
C ILE A 41 1.67 5.95 4.44
N SER A 42 2.53 4.96 4.49
CA SER A 42 3.29 4.43 3.37
C SER A 42 3.83 3.04 3.74
N SER A 43 4.37 2.32 2.78
CA SER A 43 5.09 1.07 3.04
C SER A 43 6.17 1.23 4.11
N ASP A 44 6.99 2.27 4.00
CA ASP A 44 8.05 2.55 4.98
C ASP A 44 7.48 2.86 6.37
N ALA A 45 6.35 3.60 6.45
CA ALA A 45 5.69 3.89 7.71
C ALA A 45 5.22 2.61 8.41
N PHE A 46 4.56 1.69 7.68
CA PHE A 46 4.13 0.40 8.22
C PHE A 46 5.31 -0.51 8.57
N SER A 47 6.37 -0.52 7.79
CA SER A 47 7.57 -1.29 8.13
C SER A 47 8.28 -0.77 9.38
N ASN A 48 8.25 0.56 9.62
CA ASN A 48 8.90 1.20 10.77
C ASN A 48 8.20 0.92 12.11
N ILE A 49 6.90 0.65 12.11
CA ILE A 49 6.16 0.26 13.34
C ILE A 49 6.27 -1.23 13.66
N SER A 50 6.88 -2.02 12.76
CA SER A 50 7.06 -3.46 12.94
C SER A 50 8.33 -3.77 13.73
N ASP A 51 8.31 -4.86 14.51
CA ASP A 51 9.49 -5.33 15.25
C ASP A 51 10.52 -5.96 14.30
N MET A 52 10.03 -6.55 13.20
CA MET A 52 10.83 -7.24 12.21
C MET A 52 10.32 -6.97 10.79
N VAL A 53 11.24 -6.63 9.88
CA VAL A 53 10.99 -6.62 8.44
C VAL A 53 11.55 -7.92 7.86
N TYR A 54 10.64 -8.85 7.54
CA TYR A 54 11.02 -10.15 6.98
C TYR A 54 11.45 -10.04 5.53
N SER A 55 10.68 -9.34 4.70
CA SER A 55 10.97 -9.15 3.27
C SER A 55 10.49 -7.81 2.76
N ARG A 56 11.21 -7.27 1.77
CA ARG A 56 10.86 -6.04 1.05
C ARG A 56 11.60 -5.93 -0.27
N TYR A 57 11.14 -5.02 -1.14
CA TYR A 57 11.91 -4.60 -2.30
C TYR A 57 13.03 -3.64 -1.92
N VAL A 58 14.23 -3.84 -2.49
CA VAL A 58 15.42 -2.97 -2.35
C VAL A 58 16.02 -2.67 -3.71
N GLU A 59 16.55 -1.48 -3.91
CA GLU A 59 17.23 -1.14 -5.16
C GLU A 59 18.54 -1.93 -5.31
N LYS A 60 18.88 -2.35 -6.54
CA LYS A 60 20.07 -3.16 -6.84
C LYS A 60 21.40 -2.50 -6.46
N ASN A 61 21.51 -1.17 -6.64
CA ASN A 61 22.68 -0.40 -6.24
C ASN A 61 22.93 -0.42 -4.72
N PHE A 62 21.90 -0.70 -3.92
CA PHE A 62 21.99 -0.82 -2.48
C PHE A 62 22.70 -2.10 -2.03
N ILE A 63 22.57 -3.18 -2.82
CA ILE A 63 23.10 -4.53 -2.51
C ILE A 63 24.60 -4.62 -2.66
N GLN A 64 25.25 -3.73 -3.40
CA GLN A 64 26.71 -3.71 -3.56
C GLN A 64 27.47 -3.26 -2.30
N LYS A 65 26.78 -2.83 -1.24
CA LYS A 65 27.39 -2.49 0.04
C LYS A 65 27.26 -3.66 1.00
N LYS A 66 28.34 -4.05 1.70
CA LYS A 66 28.51 -5.19 2.65
C LYS A 66 27.40 -5.45 3.69
N GLN A 67 26.29 -4.69 3.68
CA GLN A 67 25.17 -4.81 4.62
C GLN A 67 24.22 -5.96 4.28
N PHE A 68 24.37 -6.62 3.15
CA PHE A 68 23.41 -7.63 2.65
C PHE A 68 23.78 -9.09 2.93
N GLU A 69 24.82 -9.38 3.72
CA GLU A 69 25.18 -10.75 4.10
C GLU A 69 24.02 -11.51 4.80
N ASN A 70 23.14 -10.76 5.49
CA ASN A 70 22.00 -11.31 6.23
C ASN A 70 20.73 -11.48 5.40
N TYR A 71 20.76 -11.14 4.10
CA TYR A 71 19.59 -11.24 3.24
C TYR A 71 19.77 -12.30 2.15
N GLU A 72 18.64 -12.87 1.73
CA GLU A 72 18.51 -13.75 0.59
C GLU A 72 17.70 -13.05 -0.50
N ILE A 73 18.17 -13.08 -1.74
CA ILE A 73 17.42 -12.55 -2.89
C ILE A 73 16.42 -13.62 -3.31
N LEU A 74 15.14 -13.27 -3.28
CA LEU A 74 14.02 -14.15 -3.68
C LEU A 74 13.70 -14.00 -5.16
N SER A 75 13.70 -12.76 -5.66
CA SER A 75 13.39 -12.45 -7.07
C SER A 75 13.97 -11.12 -7.48
N GLU A 76 13.93 -10.86 -8.80
CA GLU A 76 14.38 -9.63 -9.42
C GLU A 76 13.25 -9.01 -10.24
N ARG A 77 13.04 -7.69 -10.09
CA ARG A 77 12.04 -6.93 -10.84
C ARG A 77 12.59 -5.55 -11.24
N GLY A 78 12.97 -5.41 -12.52
CA GLY A 78 13.56 -4.17 -13.00
C GLY A 78 14.82 -3.79 -12.24
N ASN A 79 14.86 -2.62 -11.61
CA ASN A 79 15.99 -2.14 -10.81
C ASN A 79 15.94 -2.55 -9.33
N PHE A 80 15.08 -3.50 -8.97
CA PHE A 80 14.84 -3.93 -7.60
C PHE A 80 15.06 -5.43 -7.43
N TYR A 81 15.49 -5.81 -6.22
CA TYR A 81 15.43 -7.17 -5.72
C TYR A 81 14.39 -7.29 -4.62
N LEU A 82 13.58 -8.36 -4.66
CA LEU A 82 12.83 -8.80 -3.50
C LEU A 82 13.79 -9.61 -2.62
N VAL A 83 14.00 -9.18 -1.40
CA VAL A 83 14.90 -9.85 -0.45
C VAL A 83 14.13 -10.29 0.79
N LYS A 84 14.59 -11.39 1.42
CA LYS A 84 14.16 -11.77 2.77
C LYS A 84 15.34 -11.80 3.72
N ILE A 85 15.08 -11.61 5.01
CA ILE A 85 16.08 -11.80 6.06
C ILE A 85 16.34 -13.30 6.27
N LYS A 86 17.62 -13.69 6.44
CA LYS A 86 18.02 -15.10 6.66
C LYS A 86 17.81 -15.56 8.09
N ASN A 87 18.14 -14.70 9.04
CA ASN A 87 18.06 -14.98 10.47
C ASN A 87 17.26 -13.91 11.18
N PHE A 88 16.32 -14.29 12.01
CA PHE A 88 15.48 -13.36 12.76
C PHE A 88 15.17 -13.90 14.15
N THR A 89 14.83 -13.02 15.08
CA THR A 89 14.39 -13.36 16.42
C THR A 89 12.98 -12.81 16.62
N LEU A 90 12.10 -13.65 17.17
CA LEU A 90 10.72 -13.30 17.53
C LEU A 90 10.51 -13.44 19.03
N SER A 91 9.49 -12.79 19.49
CA SER A 91 8.86 -13.00 20.80
C SER A 91 7.34 -13.07 20.62
N ASP A 92 6.62 -13.51 21.64
CA ASP A 92 5.17 -13.45 21.63
C ASP A 92 4.69 -12.02 21.36
N GLY A 93 3.70 -11.88 20.50
CA GLY A 93 3.16 -10.58 20.09
C GLY A 93 4.02 -9.79 19.10
N SER A 94 5.15 -10.32 18.61
CA SER A 94 5.98 -9.62 17.63
C SER A 94 5.20 -9.26 16.37
N ILE A 95 5.44 -8.04 15.88
CA ILE A 95 4.87 -7.51 14.63
C ILE A 95 5.86 -7.75 13.49
N ILE A 96 5.43 -8.52 12.51
CA ILE A 96 6.21 -8.91 11.34
C ILE A 96 5.71 -8.16 10.12
N TYR A 97 6.57 -7.40 9.45
CA TYR A 97 6.30 -6.84 8.13
C TYR A 97 6.85 -7.74 7.05
N SER A 98 6.07 -7.99 6.00
CA SER A 98 6.50 -8.76 4.84
C SER A 98 5.90 -8.24 3.53
N ASN A 99 6.64 -8.36 2.45
CA ASN A 99 6.06 -8.28 1.11
C ASN A 99 5.13 -9.48 0.88
N THR A 100 3.96 -9.26 0.27
CA THR A 100 2.98 -10.34 0.03
C THR A 100 3.52 -11.45 -0.87
N GLU A 101 4.44 -11.14 -1.78
CA GLU A 101 5.07 -12.14 -2.68
C GLU A 101 6.01 -13.10 -1.93
N ALA A 102 6.44 -12.75 -0.72
CA ALA A 102 7.33 -13.58 0.12
C ALA A 102 6.58 -14.44 1.15
N LEU A 103 5.24 -14.47 1.13
CA LEU A 103 4.44 -15.16 2.14
C LEU A 103 4.72 -16.67 2.24
N ASP A 104 4.91 -17.33 1.11
CA ASP A 104 5.20 -18.78 1.12
C ASP A 104 6.51 -19.08 1.86
N PHE A 105 7.52 -18.21 1.71
CA PHE A 105 8.78 -18.32 2.45
C PHE A 105 8.61 -18.00 3.94
N LEU A 106 7.86 -16.93 4.25
CA LEU A 106 7.57 -16.56 5.64
C LEU A 106 6.81 -17.67 6.36
N PHE A 107 5.77 -18.22 5.75
CA PHE A 107 4.96 -19.27 6.36
C PHE A 107 5.76 -20.56 6.58
N GLU A 108 6.66 -20.89 5.65
CA GLU A 108 7.54 -22.04 5.83
C GLU A 108 8.55 -21.80 6.98
N ASP A 109 9.16 -20.62 7.05
CA ASP A 109 10.09 -20.28 8.11
C ASP A 109 9.36 -20.22 9.49
N LEU A 110 8.10 -19.77 9.55
CA LEU A 110 7.31 -19.72 10.78
C LEU A 110 6.80 -21.08 11.26
N LYS A 111 6.79 -22.13 10.45
CA LYS A 111 6.51 -23.51 10.94
C LYS A 111 7.48 -23.96 12.02
N GLN A 112 8.72 -23.47 11.99
CA GLN A 112 9.72 -23.74 13.03
C GLN A 112 9.56 -22.85 14.27
N ALA A 113 8.66 -21.85 14.18
CA ALA A 113 8.41 -20.83 15.20
C ALA A 113 6.97 -20.92 15.78
N GLU A 114 6.28 -22.06 15.63
CA GLU A 114 4.90 -22.26 16.09
C GLU A 114 4.73 -22.21 17.62
N HIS A 115 5.82 -22.24 18.38
CA HIS A 115 5.80 -22.05 19.84
C HIS A 115 5.52 -20.60 20.24
N PHE A 116 5.76 -19.61 19.36
CA PHE A 116 5.37 -18.22 19.59
C PHE A 116 3.86 -18.06 19.45
N LYS A 117 3.32 -17.08 20.18
CA LYS A 117 1.88 -16.80 20.20
C LYS A 117 1.60 -15.34 19.86
N ASN A 118 0.40 -15.13 19.31
CA ASN A 118 -0.12 -13.78 19.04
C ASN A 118 0.74 -12.93 18.12
N LEU A 119 1.48 -13.56 17.20
CA LEU A 119 2.21 -12.80 16.19
C LEU A 119 1.24 -11.99 15.34
N ILE A 120 1.64 -10.78 14.99
CA ILE A 120 0.89 -9.88 14.11
C ILE A 120 1.64 -9.80 12.78
N LEU A 121 0.95 -10.04 11.69
CA LEU A 121 1.50 -9.93 10.34
C LEU A 121 1.01 -8.65 9.67
N ILE A 122 1.92 -7.89 9.07
CA ILE A 122 1.63 -6.78 8.16
C ILE A 122 2.16 -7.16 6.78
N THR A 123 1.28 -7.19 5.76
CA THR A 123 1.70 -7.40 4.37
C THR A 123 1.45 -6.20 3.49
N HIS A 124 2.44 -5.88 2.65
CA HIS A 124 2.45 -4.66 1.85
C HIS A 124 3.27 -4.82 0.57
N GLU A 125 3.42 -3.75 -0.23
CA GLU A 125 4.29 -3.66 -1.43
C GLU A 125 4.01 -4.69 -2.53
N SER A 126 2.77 -5.15 -2.69
CA SER A 126 2.42 -6.11 -3.74
C SER A 126 1.03 -5.88 -4.28
N ASP A 127 0.85 -6.17 -5.56
CA ASP A 127 -0.47 -6.18 -6.22
C ASP A 127 -1.22 -7.52 -6.01
N LEU A 128 -0.59 -8.51 -5.36
CA LEU A 128 -1.20 -9.82 -5.15
C LEU A 128 -2.34 -9.76 -4.15
N PRO A 129 -3.51 -10.37 -4.47
CA PRO A 129 -4.64 -10.40 -3.57
C PRO A 129 -4.45 -11.41 -2.43
N ILE A 130 -4.87 -11.03 -1.23
CA ILE A 130 -5.00 -11.95 -0.09
C ILE A 130 -6.39 -12.60 -0.19
N THR A 131 -6.43 -13.80 -0.76
CA THR A 131 -7.65 -14.61 -0.92
C THR A 131 -7.86 -15.52 0.29
N GLN A 132 -9.04 -16.15 0.39
CA GLN A 132 -9.33 -17.18 1.39
C GLN A 132 -8.25 -18.29 1.39
N LYS A 133 -7.81 -18.73 0.21
CA LYS A 133 -6.78 -19.77 0.07
C LYS A 133 -5.44 -19.32 0.69
N VAL A 134 -5.03 -18.08 0.43
CA VAL A 134 -3.80 -17.50 0.99
C VAL A 134 -3.92 -17.38 2.51
N PHE A 135 -5.05 -16.84 2.99
CA PHE A 135 -5.30 -16.67 4.42
C PHE A 135 -5.36 -18.00 5.17
N SER A 136 -5.99 -19.03 4.60
CA SER A 136 -6.08 -20.36 5.24
C SER A 136 -4.72 -21.07 5.35
N GLY A 137 -3.71 -20.65 4.60
CA GLY A 137 -2.35 -21.16 4.69
C GLY A 137 -1.49 -20.55 5.79
N LYS A 138 -2.01 -19.51 6.51
CA LYS A 138 -1.24 -18.84 7.55
C LYS A 138 -0.95 -19.78 8.74
N PRO A 139 0.28 -19.75 9.32
CA PRO A 139 0.60 -20.45 10.54
C PRO A 139 -0.28 -20.02 11.72
N SER A 140 -0.55 -20.96 12.63
CA SER A 140 -1.41 -20.75 13.80
C SER A 140 -0.86 -19.70 14.77
N CYS A 141 0.45 -19.49 14.79
CA CYS A 141 1.10 -18.46 15.61
C CYS A 141 0.73 -17.02 15.21
N ILE A 142 0.26 -16.79 13.96
CA ILE A 142 -0.24 -15.48 13.52
C ILE A 142 -1.69 -15.32 13.97
N SER A 143 -1.94 -14.43 14.94
CA SER A 143 -3.28 -14.15 15.46
C SER A 143 -4.04 -13.13 14.62
N LYS A 144 -3.36 -12.05 14.16
CA LYS A 144 -3.93 -10.99 13.33
C LYS A 144 -3.06 -10.75 12.10
N TRP A 145 -3.72 -10.44 10.99
CA TRP A 145 -3.07 -10.12 9.74
C TRP A 145 -3.64 -8.81 9.17
N PHE A 146 -2.80 -7.81 9.05
CA PHE A 146 -3.10 -6.54 8.41
C PHE A 146 -2.49 -6.53 7.01
N GLY A 147 -3.27 -6.17 5.99
CA GLY A 147 -2.75 -6.23 4.63
C GLY A 147 -3.45 -5.32 3.64
N ILE A 148 -2.80 -5.08 2.52
CA ILE A 148 -3.39 -4.44 1.36
C ILE A 148 -4.01 -5.50 0.42
N ASN A 149 -4.89 -5.10 -0.47
CA ASN A 149 -5.50 -5.97 -1.50
C ASN A 149 -6.19 -7.23 -0.93
N ILE A 150 -6.96 -7.08 0.14
CA ILE A 150 -7.69 -8.19 0.78
C ILE A 150 -8.94 -8.53 -0.05
N PHE A 151 -9.14 -9.84 -0.32
CA PHE A 151 -10.25 -10.43 -1.07
C PHE A 151 -11.06 -11.46 -0.26
N TYR A 152 -10.87 -11.49 1.04
CA TYR A 152 -11.53 -12.44 1.92
C TYR A 152 -11.86 -11.76 3.24
N GLU A 153 -13.12 -11.81 3.62
CA GLU A 153 -13.59 -11.23 4.88
C GLU A 153 -13.35 -12.19 6.03
N ASN A 154 -12.59 -11.75 7.02
CA ASN A 154 -12.36 -12.46 8.26
C ASN A 154 -12.01 -11.45 9.35
N GLU A 155 -12.46 -11.67 10.58
CA GLU A 155 -12.21 -10.79 11.72
C GLU A 155 -10.73 -10.58 12.06
N ASN A 156 -9.88 -11.56 11.71
CA ASN A 156 -8.44 -11.53 11.93
C ASN A 156 -7.64 -11.12 10.68
N LEU A 157 -8.32 -10.70 9.61
CA LEU A 157 -7.72 -10.21 8.37
C LEU A 157 -8.23 -8.80 8.07
N ILE A 158 -7.44 -7.79 8.41
CA ILE A 158 -7.86 -6.40 8.47
C ILE A 158 -7.22 -5.61 7.33
N PRO A 159 -8.01 -4.97 6.45
CA PRO A 159 -7.48 -4.07 5.42
C PRO A 159 -6.75 -2.87 6.02
N ILE A 160 -5.54 -2.59 5.51
CA ILE A 160 -4.79 -1.37 5.74
C ILE A 160 -4.53 -0.65 4.41
N PRO A 161 -4.32 0.66 4.42
CA PRO A 161 -4.05 1.42 3.20
C PRO A 161 -2.68 1.13 2.59
N ILE A 162 -2.62 1.14 1.25
CA ILE A 162 -1.31 1.16 0.57
C ILE A 162 -0.57 2.47 0.87
N GLY A 163 -1.30 3.54 1.19
CA GLY A 163 -0.75 4.85 1.50
C GLY A 163 -0.14 5.55 0.28
N VAL A 164 0.84 6.43 0.52
CA VAL A 164 1.54 7.16 -0.54
C VAL A 164 2.84 6.47 -0.92
N PRO A 165 3.34 6.63 -2.18
CA PRO A 165 4.62 6.05 -2.58
C PRO A 165 5.79 6.72 -1.83
N GLY A 166 6.89 5.99 -1.61
CA GLY A 166 8.05 6.47 -0.84
C GLY A 166 8.64 7.80 -1.35
N LYS A 167 8.69 8.00 -2.67
CA LYS A 167 9.11 9.29 -3.26
C LYS A 167 8.18 10.46 -2.92
N PHE A 168 6.92 10.18 -2.65
CA PHE A 168 5.96 11.19 -2.23
C PHE A 168 6.24 11.68 -0.81
N THR A 169 6.73 10.82 0.07
CA THR A 169 7.13 11.20 1.42
C THR A 169 8.35 12.12 1.43
N GLU A 170 9.24 12.05 0.45
CA GLU A 170 10.33 13.02 0.25
C GLU A 170 9.78 14.40 -0.14
N PHE A 171 8.72 14.43 -0.92
CA PHE A 171 8.07 15.65 -1.42
C PHE A 171 7.24 16.37 -0.36
N TYR A 172 6.51 15.61 0.50
CA TYR A 172 5.61 16.13 1.52
C TYR A 172 6.08 15.89 2.96
N GLY A 173 7.17 15.13 3.14
CA GLY A 173 7.45 14.41 4.38
C GLY A 173 8.00 15.23 5.54
N LYS A 174 8.49 16.45 5.35
CA LYS A 174 9.11 17.18 6.46
C LYS A 174 8.19 18.20 7.13
N ASP A 175 7.21 18.71 6.40
CA ASP A 175 6.34 19.80 6.84
C ASP A 175 4.89 19.61 6.43
N TYR A 176 4.46 18.37 6.13
CA TYR A 176 3.07 18.10 5.78
C TYR A 176 2.19 18.38 7.00
N LYS A 177 1.65 19.57 7.05
CA LYS A 177 0.49 19.89 7.87
C LYS A 177 -0.70 19.90 6.93
N TYR A 178 -1.71 19.11 7.23
CA TYR A 178 -2.99 19.18 6.56
C TYR A 178 -3.53 20.61 6.77
N GLU A 179 -3.49 21.42 5.72
CA GLU A 179 -4.02 22.78 5.77
C GLU A 179 -5.51 22.74 5.42
N GLU A 180 -6.36 23.03 6.37
CA GLU A 180 -7.82 23.20 6.17
C GLU A 180 -8.14 24.19 5.06
N THR A 181 -7.27 25.16 4.79
CA THR A 181 -7.39 26.17 3.74
C THR A 181 -7.41 25.61 2.32
N LEU A 182 -6.90 24.37 2.10
CA LEU A 182 -6.91 23.75 0.77
C LEU A 182 -8.30 23.28 0.32
N VAL A 183 -9.22 23.07 1.24
CA VAL A 183 -10.58 22.59 0.93
C VAL A 183 -11.45 23.68 0.33
N ASN A 184 -11.25 24.94 0.73
CA ASN A 184 -12.20 26.04 0.45
C ASN A 184 -12.08 26.67 -0.95
N ASN A 185 -11.03 26.40 -1.72
CA ASN A 185 -10.78 27.04 -3.03
C ASN A 185 -10.68 26.05 -4.21
N LYS A 186 -11.17 24.83 -4.04
CA LYS A 186 -11.12 23.84 -5.12
C LYS A 186 -12.18 24.09 -6.18
N LEU A 187 -11.82 23.83 -7.42
CA LEU A 187 -12.79 23.81 -8.52
C LEU A 187 -13.68 22.57 -8.38
N ASN A 188 -14.98 22.78 -8.44
CA ASN A 188 -15.97 21.71 -8.40
C ASN A 188 -15.99 20.91 -9.71
N LYS A 189 -14.92 20.17 -9.93
CA LYS A 189 -14.69 19.30 -11.09
C LYS A 189 -14.03 18.00 -10.65
N ILE A 190 -14.10 16.98 -11.52
CA ILE A 190 -13.34 15.77 -11.35
C ILE A 190 -12.08 15.77 -12.22
N TYR A 191 -10.95 15.48 -11.60
CA TYR A 191 -9.65 15.34 -12.27
C TYR A 191 -9.36 13.89 -12.62
N ILE A 192 -8.84 13.66 -13.82
CA ILE A 192 -8.63 12.32 -14.37
C ILE A 192 -7.22 12.25 -14.98
N ASN A 193 -6.34 11.53 -14.29
CA ASN A 193 -5.00 11.22 -14.75
C ASN A 193 -4.58 9.82 -14.30
N PHE A 194 -4.51 8.89 -15.24
CA PHE A 194 -4.02 7.51 -15.00
C PHE A 194 -3.58 6.89 -16.33
N ARG A 195 -2.76 5.85 -16.24
CA ARG A 195 -2.35 5.07 -17.41
C ARG A 195 -3.35 3.94 -17.66
N ASP A 196 -3.88 3.86 -18.88
CA ASP A 196 -4.87 2.83 -19.24
C ASP A 196 -4.27 1.43 -19.23
N ASN A 197 -3.01 1.27 -19.64
CA ASN A 197 -2.33 -0.01 -19.76
C ASN A 197 -2.05 -0.70 -18.41
N THR A 198 -2.18 -0.01 -17.28
CA THR A 198 -2.02 -0.64 -15.96
C THR A 198 -3.13 -1.65 -15.67
N ASN A 199 -4.37 -1.32 -16.06
CA ASN A 199 -5.53 -2.22 -15.97
C ASN A 199 -6.52 -1.89 -17.09
N ASN A 200 -6.27 -2.42 -18.27
CA ASN A 200 -7.03 -2.07 -19.46
C ASN A 200 -8.52 -2.41 -19.33
N LYS A 201 -8.85 -3.50 -18.62
CA LYS A 201 -10.24 -3.91 -18.39
C LYS A 201 -11.06 -2.87 -17.64
N GLU A 202 -10.49 -2.26 -16.60
CA GLU A 202 -11.20 -1.31 -15.72
C GLU A 202 -11.06 0.14 -16.20
N ARG A 203 -9.99 0.47 -16.94
CA ARG A 203 -9.62 1.86 -17.30
C ARG A 203 -9.95 2.23 -18.74
N SER A 204 -10.04 1.25 -19.65
CA SER A 204 -10.32 1.51 -21.07
C SER A 204 -11.62 2.27 -21.27
N GLY A 205 -11.53 3.35 -22.05
CA GLY A 205 -12.68 4.19 -22.38
C GLY A 205 -13.20 5.11 -21.27
N LEU A 206 -12.56 5.14 -20.08
CA LEU A 206 -12.92 6.12 -19.05
C LEU A 206 -12.52 7.53 -19.47
N LYS A 207 -11.29 7.74 -19.93
CA LYS A 207 -10.84 9.07 -20.38
C LYS A 207 -11.71 9.63 -21.48
N SER A 208 -11.92 8.88 -22.56
CA SER A 208 -12.75 9.31 -23.69
C SER A 208 -14.22 9.53 -23.33
N TYR A 209 -14.72 8.87 -22.28
CA TYR A 209 -16.06 9.15 -21.75
C TYR A 209 -16.09 10.51 -21.06
N PHE A 210 -15.09 10.84 -20.25
CA PHE A 210 -15.04 12.08 -19.48
C PHE A 210 -14.55 13.30 -20.27
N GLU A 211 -13.76 13.12 -21.35
CA GLU A 211 -13.34 14.21 -22.24
C GLU A 211 -14.51 15.01 -22.83
N LYS A 212 -15.71 14.40 -22.87
CA LYS A 212 -16.93 15.02 -23.39
C LYS A 212 -17.73 15.79 -22.33
N LYS A 213 -17.24 15.84 -21.09
CA LYS A 213 -17.94 16.45 -19.96
C LYS A 213 -17.26 17.74 -19.54
N ASP A 214 -17.97 18.84 -19.46
CA ASP A 214 -17.46 20.17 -19.10
C ASP A 214 -17.03 20.27 -17.62
N TRP A 215 -17.56 19.39 -16.78
CA TRP A 215 -17.21 19.27 -15.37
C TRP A 215 -16.05 18.29 -15.10
N ALA A 216 -15.46 17.68 -16.13
CA ALA A 216 -14.30 16.82 -16.02
C ALA A 216 -13.06 17.47 -16.62
N VAL A 217 -11.90 17.12 -16.09
CA VAL A 217 -10.60 17.55 -16.61
C VAL A 217 -9.74 16.30 -16.78
N VAL A 218 -9.46 15.99 -18.05
CA VAL A 218 -8.67 14.80 -18.42
C VAL A 218 -7.28 15.24 -18.85
N ASP A 219 -6.27 14.79 -18.14
CA ASP A 219 -4.87 15.02 -18.47
C ASP A 219 -4.24 13.86 -19.24
N ASN A 220 -3.18 14.18 -19.95
CA ASN A 220 -2.32 13.19 -20.59
C ASN A 220 -1.64 12.29 -19.55
N ASP A 221 -1.24 11.08 -19.97
CA ASP A 221 -0.61 10.08 -19.11
C ASP A 221 0.77 10.49 -18.56
N LYS A 222 1.41 11.46 -19.21
CA LYS A 222 2.76 11.94 -18.92
C LYS A 222 2.74 13.42 -18.62
N ILE A 223 2.38 13.76 -17.40
CA ILE A 223 2.59 15.11 -16.87
C ILE A 223 3.75 15.09 -15.88
N ASP A 224 4.31 16.26 -15.66
CA ASP A 224 5.33 16.44 -14.63
C ASP A 224 4.76 16.10 -13.24
N PRO A 225 5.54 15.44 -12.35
CA PRO A 225 5.07 15.09 -11.00
C PRO A 225 4.57 16.29 -10.18
N ASP A 226 5.23 17.45 -10.30
CA ASP A 226 4.81 18.66 -9.58
C ASP A 226 3.48 19.19 -10.09
N GLU A 227 3.27 19.15 -11.42
CA GLU A 227 2.02 19.53 -12.03
C GLU A 227 0.89 18.57 -11.66
N TYR A 228 1.17 17.26 -11.63
CA TYR A 228 0.23 16.27 -11.14
C TYR A 228 -0.23 16.59 -9.71
N GLN A 229 0.72 16.89 -8.82
CA GLN A 229 0.40 17.25 -7.42
C GLN A 229 -0.42 18.55 -7.31
N LYS A 230 -0.10 19.56 -8.11
CA LYS A 230 -0.89 20.80 -8.20
C LYS A 230 -2.32 20.51 -8.64
N ASN A 231 -2.49 19.64 -9.63
CA ASN A 231 -3.80 19.26 -10.15
C ASN A 231 -4.61 18.43 -9.14
N LEU A 232 -3.99 17.52 -8.38
CA LEU A 232 -4.66 16.84 -7.27
C LEU A 232 -5.24 17.82 -6.25
N LYS A 233 -4.54 18.92 -5.95
CA LYS A 233 -4.99 19.97 -5.01
C LYS A 233 -6.05 20.89 -5.58
N LYS A 234 -6.07 21.08 -6.90
CA LYS A 234 -6.90 22.08 -7.60
C LYS A 234 -8.37 21.69 -7.71
N TYR A 235 -8.67 20.38 -7.82
CA TYR A 235 -10.01 19.87 -8.09
C TYR A 235 -10.60 19.18 -6.88
N THR A 236 -11.94 19.28 -6.72
CA THR A 236 -12.65 18.68 -5.58
C THR A 236 -12.57 17.16 -5.62
N TYR A 237 -12.73 16.56 -6.79
CA TYR A 237 -12.76 15.12 -6.98
C TYR A 237 -11.60 14.64 -7.84
N ASN A 238 -11.09 13.45 -7.55
CA ASN A 238 -10.09 12.77 -8.39
C ASN A 238 -10.54 11.33 -8.68
N LEU A 239 -10.57 10.97 -9.97
CA LEU A 239 -10.93 9.62 -10.38
C LEU A 239 -9.77 8.65 -10.15
N CYS A 240 -10.00 7.64 -9.32
CA CYS A 240 -9.01 6.68 -8.85
C CYS A 240 -9.40 5.26 -9.25
N PRO A 241 -9.34 4.90 -10.55
CA PRO A 241 -9.71 3.56 -10.99
C PRO A 241 -8.71 2.53 -10.51
N ILE A 242 -9.19 1.30 -10.28
CA ILE A 242 -8.39 0.14 -9.90
C ILE A 242 -7.19 -0.02 -10.86
N GLY A 243 -6.04 -0.31 -10.29
CA GLY A 243 -4.79 -0.59 -10.99
C GLY A 243 -4.51 -2.08 -11.15
N ASN A 244 -3.26 -2.48 -10.99
CA ASN A 244 -2.90 -3.90 -10.85
C ASN A 244 -3.44 -4.45 -9.52
N GLY A 245 -3.27 -3.67 -8.44
CA GLY A 245 -3.95 -3.87 -7.17
C GLY A 245 -5.25 -3.06 -7.10
N PHE A 246 -6.10 -3.37 -6.13
CA PHE A 246 -7.37 -2.66 -5.90
C PHE A 246 -7.14 -1.34 -5.21
N ASP A 247 -6.37 -1.35 -4.14
CA ASP A 247 -5.92 -0.12 -3.49
C ASP A 247 -4.77 0.49 -4.30
N THR A 248 -4.92 1.75 -4.64
CA THR A 248 -3.96 2.48 -5.47
C THR A 248 -3.44 3.71 -4.73
N TYR A 249 -2.17 4.04 -4.92
CA TYR A 249 -1.55 5.25 -4.36
C TYR A 249 -2.38 6.51 -4.61
N ARG A 250 -3.05 6.61 -5.77
CA ARG A 250 -3.84 7.78 -6.15
C ARG A 250 -4.96 8.09 -5.17
N ILE A 251 -5.59 7.10 -4.54
CA ILE A 251 -6.60 7.31 -3.49
C ILE A 251 -5.99 8.13 -2.35
N TRP A 252 -4.83 7.70 -1.87
CA TRP A 252 -4.17 8.29 -0.72
C TRP A 252 -3.49 9.62 -1.04
N GLU A 253 -2.87 9.74 -2.23
CA GLU A 253 -2.36 11.02 -2.75
C GLU A 253 -3.47 12.07 -2.86
N THR A 254 -4.66 11.67 -3.31
CA THR A 254 -5.84 12.54 -3.40
C THR A 254 -6.29 13.02 -2.02
N LEU A 255 -6.37 12.13 -1.04
CA LEU A 255 -6.72 12.50 0.34
C LEU A 255 -5.68 13.43 0.97
N VAL A 256 -4.39 13.14 0.77
CA VAL A 256 -3.28 14.01 1.20
C VAL A 256 -3.37 15.39 0.55
N ALA A 257 -3.81 15.48 -0.70
CA ALA A 257 -4.06 16.75 -1.38
C ALA A 257 -5.34 17.46 -0.90
N GLY A 258 -6.05 16.91 0.09
CA GLY A 258 -7.32 17.46 0.60
C GLY A 258 -8.45 17.39 -0.43
N SER A 259 -8.41 16.45 -1.36
CA SER A 259 -9.44 16.20 -2.38
C SER A 259 -10.11 14.86 -2.12
N ILE A 260 -11.25 14.62 -2.77
CA ILE A 260 -12.08 13.43 -2.55
C ILE A 260 -11.81 12.42 -3.66
N PRO A 261 -11.24 11.25 -3.35
CA PRO A 261 -11.07 10.18 -4.33
C PRO A 261 -12.40 9.53 -4.67
N VAL A 262 -12.59 9.24 -5.95
CA VAL A 262 -13.74 8.51 -6.49
C VAL A 262 -13.21 7.20 -7.07
N THR A 263 -13.60 6.08 -6.48
CA THR A 263 -13.12 4.75 -6.88
C THR A 263 -14.26 3.74 -6.98
N LYS A 264 -13.95 2.55 -7.48
CA LYS A 264 -14.92 1.47 -7.61
C LYS A 264 -15.09 0.76 -6.27
N LYS A 265 -16.34 0.45 -5.91
CA LYS A 265 -16.64 -0.36 -4.73
C LYS A 265 -16.02 -1.74 -4.84
N HIS A 266 -15.36 -2.18 -3.79
CA HIS A 266 -14.73 -3.50 -3.71
C HIS A 266 -14.52 -3.93 -2.26
N PRO A 267 -14.60 -5.24 -1.91
CA PRO A 267 -14.38 -5.72 -0.54
C PRO A 267 -13.04 -5.31 0.08
N ALA A 268 -12.00 -5.09 -0.72
CA ALA A 268 -10.71 -4.57 -0.25
C ALA A 268 -10.81 -3.23 0.48
N PHE A 269 -11.93 -2.51 0.36
CA PHE A 269 -12.16 -1.19 0.95
C PHE A 269 -13.16 -1.19 2.11
N ASN A 270 -13.67 -2.35 2.55
CA ASN A 270 -14.73 -2.39 3.56
C ASN A 270 -14.37 -1.64 4.86
N SER A 271 -13.10 -1.67 5.28
CA SER A 271 -12.64 -0.91 6.46
C SER A 271 -12.47 0.59 6.20
N PHE A 272 -12.56 1.05 4.95
CA PHE A 272 -12.37 2.45 4.56
C PHE A 272 -13.67 3.21 4.30
N GLU A 273 -14.84 2.58 4.45
CA GLU A 273 -16.15 3.21 4.23
C GLU A 273 -16.40 4.45 5.09
N LYS A 274 -15.71 4.54 6.24
CA LYS A 274 -15.78 5.72 7.13
C LYS A 274 -14.88 6.89 6.70
N PHE A 275 -14.02 6.69 5.69
CA PHE A 275 -13.13 7.72 5.19
C PHE A 275 -13.81 8.53 4.07
N PRO A 276 -13.36 9.75 3.78
CA PRO A 276 -13.94 10.58 2.74
C PRO A 276 -13.55 10.10 1.33
N ILE A 277 -13.97 8.88 1.00
CA ILE A 277 -13.77 8.21 -0.28
C ILE A 277 -15.13 7.88 -0.87
N ILE A 278 -15.38 8.22 -2.12
CA ILE A 278 -16.61 7.87 -2.83
C ILE A 278 -16.41 6.53 -3.53
N PHE A 279 -17.21 5.55 -3.13
CA PHE A 279 -17.24 4.22 -3.72
C PHE A 279 -18.46 4.07 -4.64
N LEU A 280 -18.21 3.83 -5.94
CA LEU A 280 -19.24 3.66 -6.96
C LEU A 280 -19.22 2.24 -7.51
N GLU A 281 -20.40 1.73 -7.87
CA GLU A 281 -20.51 0.45 -8.60
C GLU A 281 -19.97 0.59 -10.03
N ASN A 282 -20.16 1.75 -10.67
CA ASN A 282 -19.65 2.08 -11.99
C ASN A 282 -18.94 3.43 -11.98
N LEU A 283 -17.75 3.49 -12.57
CA LEU A 283 -16.97 4.74 -12.67
C LEU A 283 -17.41 5.65 -13.83
N LYS A 284 -18.36 5.24 -14.69
CA LYS A 284 -18.99 6.13 -15.67
C LYS A 284 -20.28 6.67 -15.09
N PHE A 285 -20.37 7.98 -14.95
CA PHE A 285 -21.54 8.71 -14.41
C PHE A 285 -21.73 10.03 -15.18
N ASP A 286 -22.94 10.58 -15.18
CA ASP A 286 -23.32 11.63 -16.10
C ASP A 286 -23.27 13.05 -15.52
N ASN A 287 -23.21 13.23 -14.20
CA ASN A 287 -23.12 14.54 -13.54
C ASN A 287 -22.39 14.44 -12.20
N LEU A 288 -22.04 15.59 -11.62
CA LEU A 288 -21.38 15.68 -10.31
C LEU A 288 -22.36 15.63 -9.13
N GLU A 289 -23.65 15.81 -9.34
CA GLU A 289 -24.64 15.88 -8.25
C GLU A 289 -24.61 14.65 -7.35
N SER A 290 -24.42 13.47 -7.93
CA SER A 290 -24.28 12.23 -7.17
C SER A 290 -23.05 12.24 -6.28
N LEU A 291 -21.92 12.78 -6.72
CA LEU A 291 -20.70 12.90 -5.93
C LEU A 291 -20.87 13.93 -4.83
N GLU A 292 -21.51 15.08 -5.15
CA GLU A 292 -21.82 16.14 -4.18
C GLU A 292 -22.70 15.62 -3.06
N LEU A 293 -23.72 14.83 -3.39
CA LEU A 293 -24.61 14.23 -2.40
C LEU A 293 -23.85 13.28 -1.46
N HIS A 294 -22.96 12.44 -1.98
CA HIS A 294 -22.13 11.54 -1.18
C HIS A 294 -21.14 12.31 -0.29
N SER A 295 -20.56 13.38 -0.81
CA SER A 295 -19.50 14.12 -0.11
C SER A 295 -20.02 15.09 0.97
N LYS A 296 -21.32 15.40 1.01
CA LYS A 296 -21.91 16.32 2.01
C LYS A 296 -21.66 15.90 3.46
N SER A 297 -21.54 14.61 3.72
CA SER A 297 -21.28 14.06 5.06
C SER A 297 -19.80 13.95 5.42
N PHE A 298 -18.89 14.22 4.48
CA PHE A 298 -17.47 14.03 4.69
C PHE A 298 -16.86 15.14 5.55
N ASN A 299 -16.14 14.73 6.59
CA ASN A 299 -15.33 15.65 7.39
C ASN A 299 -13.88 15.63 6.88
N LEU A 300 -13.55 16.60 6.03
CA LEU A 300 -12.19 16.75 5.48
C LEU A 300 -11.23 17.48 6.44
N SER A 301 -11.71 18.01 7.56
CA SER A 301 -10.84 18.65 8.56
C SER A 301 -10.16 17.66 9.51
N ASN A 302 -10.57 16.40 9.50
CA ASN A 302 -9.99 15.36 10.34
C ASN A 302 -9.59 14.13 9.53
N LEU A 303 -8.36 14.16 8.97
CA LEU A 303 -7.77 13.07 8.20
C LEU A 303 -6.66 12.35 9.00
N ASN A 304 -6.87 12.15 10.30
CA ASN A 304 -5.89 11.51 11.19
C ASN A 304 -5.50 10.08 10.74
N PHE A 305 -6.35 9.41 10.00
CA PHE A 305 -6.06 8.10 9.41
C PHE A 305 -4.98 8.14 8.31
N LEU A 306 -4.57 9.32 7.86
CA LEU A 306 -3.40 9.51 6.99
C LEU A 306 -2.08 9.48 7.78
N ASP A 307 -2.13 9.52 9.12
CA ASP A 307 -0.96 9.37 9.98
C ASP A 307 -0.79 7.91 10.41
N ILE A 308 0.44 7.42 10.41
CA ILE A 308 0.78 6.07 10.85
C ILE A 308 0.43 5.82 12.32
N GLU A 309 0.43 6.85 13.18
CA GLU A 309 0.06 6.72 14.59
C GLU A 309 -1.42 6.32 14.80
N TYR A 310 -2.30 6.65 13.84
CA TYR A 310 -3.67 6.14 13.85
C TYR A 310 -3.69 4.61 13.67
N TRP A 311 -2.95 4.10 12.69
CA TRP A 311 -2.88 2.67 12.38
C TRP A 311 -2.11 1.89 13.43
N LYS A 312 -1.07 2.48 13.99
CA LYS A 312 -0.30 1.90 15.08
C LYS A 312 -1.19 1.58 16.27
N LYS A 313 -2.12 2.47 16.65
CA LYS A 313 -3.11 2.23 17.73
C LYS A 313 -4.11 1.10 17.42
N ILE A 314 -4.31 0.75 16.16
CA ILE A 314 -5.20 -0.34 15.73
C ILE A 314 -4.43 -1.67 15.70
N ILE A 315 -3.15 -1.61 15.35
CA ILE A 315 -2.30 -2.78 15.16
C ILE A 315 -1.76 -3.28 16.50
N ILE A 316 -1.35 -2.36 17.36
CA ILE A 316 -0.77 -2.62 18.70
C ILE A 316 -1.82 -2.40 19.78
#